data_b359d187cb8fb23679511a088e4ed721
#
_entry.id   b359d187cb8fb23679511a088e4ed721
#
_cell.length_a   1.000
_cell.length_b   1.000
_cell.length_c   1.000
_cell.angle_alpha   90.00
_cell.angle_beta   90.00
_cell.angle_gamma   90.00
#
_symmetry.space_group_name_H-M   'P 1'
#
loop_
_entity.id
_entity.type
_entity.pdbx_description
1 polymer ?
#
loop_
_entity_poly.entity_id
_entity_poly.type
_entity_poly.pdbx_seq_one_letter_code
_entity_poly.pdbx_strand_id
1 'polypeptide(L)'
;MVDVDRSKITQVFLGILVVVAVGVVLKYAASVILPLVIAWLFSYLLGPAVNYMTQRKVPTTLAVVIILIFLLGIFYLSGSFLYARISALTAAYPRYHARMTELIATVTSQLNLGFDPFAGINWGQSVGRFLMTLSGSVFAFASNLVLVVVFLFFILLGKPYFKYKIMKSFSQEKANQLSEITFSITAQIRHYLSLQFLISSVTGVLVWFALEMIGVDFAITWGALAFFLNFIPTVGSIAASIPPILLALIQFYPSIWPGVFTLITLLTIQLSIGNGIAPKVLGDQLNLSPVVILLSLLFWGWLWGIVGALLSVPITAAIKIVCENIETLQPISVMMGSGKSYRREFQKLGKALPATGDLGNPSKKKHGS
;
A
#
# COMPACT_ATOMS: atom_id res chain seq x y z
N MET A 1 25.53 -14.00 37.70
CA MET A 1 24.69 -12.79 37.64
C MET A 1 25.18 -11.99 36.46
N VAL A 2 24.34 -11.87 35.39
CA VAL A 2 24.70 -11.05 34.22
C VAL A 2 24.61 -9.61 34.68
N ASP A 3 25.75 -8.93 34.75
CA ASP A 3 25.81 -7.48 35.01
C ASP A 3 25.11 -6.76 33.84
N VAL A 4 23.82 -6.54 34.01
CA VAL A 4 23.02 -5.82 33.01
C VAL A 4 23.40 -4.35 33.11
N ASP A 5 24.16 -3.90 32.14
CA ASP A 5 24.64 -2.53 32.02
C ASP A 5 23.47 -1.55 32.08
N ARG A 6 23.29 -0.88 33.22
CA ARG A 6 22.17 0.09 33.45
C ARG A 6 22.08 1.14 32.34
N SER A 7 23.21 1.51 31.74
CA SER A 7 23.26 2.44 30.62
C SER A 7 22.51 1.89 29.39
N LYS A 8 22.66 0.60 29.07
CA LYS A 8 21.97 -0.04 27.93
C LYS A 8 20.46 -0.15 28.17
N ILE A 9 20.05 -0.47 29.40
CA ILE A 9 18.62 -0.49 29.76
C ILE A 9 18.00 0.90 29.57
N THR A 10 18.66 1.93 30.09
CA THR A 10 18.19 3.33 29.97
C THR A 10 18.10 3.76 28.51
N GLN A 11 19.06 3.38 27.67
CA GLN A 11 19.04 3.67 26.23
C GLN A 11 17.87 2.99 25.53
N VAL A 12 17.56 1.73 25.85
CA VAL A 12 16.42 1.00 25.29
C VAL A 12 15.12 1.64 25.71
N PHE A 13 14.94 1.97 27.00
CA PHE A 13 13.73 2.66 27.50
C PHE A 13 13.55 4.03 26.86
N LEU A 14 14.62 4.81 26.73
CA LEU A 14 14.59 6.10 26.06
C LEU A 14 14.22 5.95 24.57
N GLY A 15 14.77 4.94 23.90
CA GLY A 15 14.44 4.60 22.52
C GLY A 15 12.95 4.27 22.34
N ILE A 16 12.39 3.43 23.21
CA ILE A 16 10.96 3.10 23.20
C ILE A 16 10.11 4.35 23.43
N LEU A 17 10.48 5.18 24.40
CA LEU A 17 9.76 6.42 24.73
C LEU A 17 9.77 7.40 23.56
N VAL A 18 10.89 7.54 22.86
CA VAL A 18 11.00 8.37 21.64
C VAL A 18 10.10 7.83 20.53
N VAL A 19 10.07 6.51 20.30
CA VAL A 19 9.21 5.89 19.27
C VAL A 19 7.74 6.14 19.61
N VAL A 20 7.34 5.96 20.87
CA VAL A 20 5.96 6.23 21.30
C VAL A 20 5.62 7.71 21.16
N ALA A 21 6.50 8.61 21.59
CA ALA A 21 6.29 10.06 21.46
C ALA A 21 6.14 10.48 19.99
N VAL A 22 7.00 9.96 19.10
CA VAL A 22 6.89 10.19 17.65
C VAL A 22 5.57 9.65 17.11
N GLY A 23 5.13 8.44 17.51
CA GLY A 23 3.83 7.88 17.12
C GLY A 23 2.66 8.76 17.56
N VAL A 24 2.68 9.26 18.78
CA VAL A 24 1.67 10.18 19.31
C VAL A 24 1.65 11.48 18.50
N VAL A 25 2.80 12.09 18.24
CA VAL A 25 2.91 13.31 17.43
C VAL A 25 2.39 13.07 16.02
N LEU A 26 2.78 11.97 15.36
CA LEU A 26 2.32 11.60 14.02
C LEU A 26 0.80 11.40 13.97
N LYS A 27 0.20 10.89 15.05
CA LYS A 27 -1.25 10.67 15.14
C LYS A 27 -2.00 12.00 15.29
N TYR A 28 -1.58 12.86 16.22
CA TYR A 28 -2.24 14.16 16.45
C TYR A 28 -1.99 15.16 15.34
N ALA A 29 -0.81 15.13 14.70
CA ALA A 29 -0.49 15.98 13.58
C ALA A 29 -0.89 15.37 12.21
N ALA A 30 -1.70 14.31 12.19
CA ALA A 30 -2.12 13.60 10.97
C ALA A 30 -2.76 14.54 9.94
N SER A 31 -3.53 15.55 10.38
CA SER A 31 -4.17 16.54 9.49
C SER A 31 -3.18 17.33 8.63
N VAL A 32 -1.93 17.46 9.06
CA VAL A 32 -0.87 18.19 8.33
C VAL A 32 0.14 17.22 7.73
N ILE A 33 0.57 16.22 8.51
CA ILE A 33 1.62 15.28 8.08
C ILE A 33 1.13 14.38 6.95
N LEU A 34 -0.11 13.91 7.00
CA LEU A 34 -0.64 13.03 5.97
C LEU A 34 -0.72 13.70 4.60
N PRO A 35 -1.29 14.92 4.43
CA PRO A 35 -1.20 15.67 3.18
C PRO A 35 0.24 15.92 2.71
N LEU A 36 1.17 16.18 3.63
CA LEU A 36 2.58 16.38 3.29
C LEU A 36 3.21 15.09 2.73
N VAL A 37 2.97 13.93 3.36
CA VAL A 37 3.48 12.63 2.90
C VAL A 37 2.88 12.26 1.53
N ILE A 38 1.59 12.49 1.35
CA ILE A 38 0.91 12.29 0.07
C ILE A 38 1.55 13.17 -1.01
N ALA A 39 1.72 14.46 -0.74
CA ALA A 39 2.35 15.40 -1.67
C ALA A 39 3.79 14.99 -1.99
N TRP A 40 4.54 14.53 -0.99
CA TRP A 40 5.91 14.05 -1.17
C TRP A 40 5.95 12.85 -2.12
N LEU A 41 5.09 11.85 -1.94
CA LEU A 41 4.98 10.68 -2.82
C LEU A 41 4.54 11.07 -4.25
N PHE A 42 3.52 11.94 -4.38
CA PHE A 42 3.09 12.44 -5.69
C PHE A 42 4.19 13.24 -6.39
N SER A 43 5.06 13.92 -5.65
CA SER A 43 6.20 14.65 -6.24
C SER A 43 7.17 13.74 -6.98
N TYR A 44 7.29 12.47 -6.59
CA TYR A 44 8.10 11.49 -7.30
C TYR A 44 7.43 11.01 -8.59
N LEU A 45 6.12 10.85 -8.57
CA LEU A 45 5.35 10.43 -9.73
C LEU A 45 5.26 11.55 -10.79
N LEU A 46 5.04 12.80 -10.36
CA LEU A 46 4.83 13.94 -11.23
C LEU A 46 6.12 14.68 -11.61
N GLY A 47 7.20 14.49 -10.85
CA GLY A 47 8.51 15.12 -11.12
C GLY A 47 9.02 14.92 -12.53
N PRO A 48 8.98 13.72 -13.12
CA PRO A 48 9.39 13.49 -14.52
C PRO A 48 8.59 14.32 -15.53
N ALA A 49 7.27 14.50 -15.30
CA ALA A 49 6.43 15.30 -16.17
C ALA A 49 6.81 16.80 -16.11
N VAL A 50 7.10 17.31 -14.89
CA VAL A 50 7.65 18.68 -14.73
C VAL A 50 8.97 18.83 -15.46
N ASN A 51 9.90 17.88 -15.27
CA ASN A 51 11.21 17.90 -15.92
C ASN A 51 11.09 17.84 -17.45
N TYR A 52 10.19 17.03 -17.99
CA TYR A 52 9.95 16.95 -19.43
C TYR A 52 9.47 18.30 -20.01
N MET A 53 8.58 19.01 -19.31
CA MET A 53 8.11 20.33 -19.74
C MET A 53 9.23 21.38 -19.63
N THR A 54 10.02 21.35 -18.57
CA THR A 54 11.13 22.30 -18.38
C THR A 54 12.25 22.11 -19.40
N GLN A 55 12.54 20.88 -19.81
CA GLN A 55 13.46 20.60 -20.93
C GLN A 55 12.97 21.18 -22.27
N ARG A 56 11.64 21.36 -22.42
CA ARG A 56 11.04 22.05 -23.57
C ARG A 56 10.93 23.56 -23.40
N LYS A 57 11.75 24.15 -22.52
CA LYS A 57 11.84 25.59 -22.23
C LYS A 57 10.58 26.20 -21.56
N VAL A 58 9.69 25.38 -21.01
CA VAL A 58 8.57 25.88 -20.19
C VAL A 58 9.14 26.30 -18.82
N PRO A 59 8.85 27.52 -18.33
CA PRO A 59 9.26 27.93 -16.97
C PRO A 59 8.77 26.94 -15.92
N THR A 60 9.62 26.60 -14.94
CA THR A 60 9.31 25.59 -13.92
C THR A 60 8.00 25.86 -13.20
N THR A 61 7.74 27.12 -12.83
CA THR A 61 6.51 27.52 -12.15
C THR A 61 5.27 27.23 -13.02
N LEU A 62 5.33 27.54 -14.33
CA LEU A 62 4.24 27.29 -15.25
C LEU A 62 4.01 25.78 -15.46
N ALA A 63 5.10 25.02 -15.61
CA ALA A 63 5.02 23.55 -15.72
C ALA A 63 4.34 22.92 -14.49
N VAL A 64 4.72 23.37 -13.29
CA VAL A 64 4.12 22.89 -12.04
C VAL A 64 2.63 23.26 -11.97
N VAL A 65 2.25 24.49 -12.30
CA VAL A 65 0.86 24.93 -12.29
C VAL A 65 0.01 24.10 -13.27
N ILE A 66 0.49 23.89 -14.49
CA ILE A 66 -0.22 23.07 -15.51
C ILE A 66 -0.45 21.65 -14.98
N ILE A 67 0.58 21.03 -14.40
CA ILE A 67 0.48 19.67 -13.86
C ILE A 67 -0.47 19.61 -12.67
N LEU A 68 -0.48 20.61 -11.81
CA LEU A 68 -1.43 20.69 -10.68
C LEU A 68 -2.87 20.89 -11.15
N ILE A 69 -3.11 21.74 -12.15
CA ILE A 69 -4.44 21.90 -12.74
C ILE A 69 -4.92 20.57 -13.36
N PHE A 70 -4.05 19.87 -14.07
CA PHE A 70 -4.35 18.57 -14.64
C PHE A 70 -4.65 17.52 -13.55
N LEU A 71 -3.86 17.50 -12.47
CA LEU A 71 -4.07 16.63 -11.32
C LEU A 71 -5.41 16.93 -10.62
N LEU A 72 -5.73 18.22 -10.41
CA LEU A 72 -7.02 18.64 -9.84
C LEU A 72 -8.18 18.22 -10.74
N GLY A 73 -8.03 18.33 -12.07
CA GLY A 73 -9.00 17.84 -13.03
C GLY A 73 -9.24 16.33 -12.90
N ILE A 74 -8.17 15.52 -12.78
CA ILE A 74 -8.27 14.08 -12.55
C ILE A 74 -8.98 13.79 -11.22
N PHE A 75 -8.63 14.49 -10.14
CA PHE A 75 -9.27 14.29 -8.85
C PHE A 75 -10.76 14.67 -8.86
N TYR A 76 -11.10 15.76 -9.54
CA TYR A 76 -12.49 16.18 -9.69
C TYR A 76 -13.31 15.14 -10.47
N LEU A 77 -12.80 14.67 -11.61
CA LEU A 77 -13.45 13.63 -12.42
C LEU A 77 -13.59 12.30 -11.67
N SER A 78 -12.52 11.89 -11.00
CA SER A 78 -12.54 10.66 -10.18
C SER A 78 -13.49 10.77 -8.99
N GLY A 79 -13.49 11.92 -8.31
CA GLY A 79 -14.37 12.19 -7.18
C GLY A 79 -15.84 12.24 -7.59
N SER A 80 -16.18 12.95 -8.68
CA SER A 80 -17.54 13.01 -9.22
C SER A 80 -18.03 11.64 -9.68
N PHE A 81 -17.15 10.87 -10.33
CA PHE A 81 -17.45 9.49 -10.74
C PHE A 81 -17.74 8.60 -9.51
N LEU A 82 -16.87 8.60 -8.49
CA LEU A 82 -17.07 7.83 -7.28
C LEU A 82 -18.36 8.24 -6.55
N TYR A 83 -18.60 9.53 -6.42
CA TYR A 83 -19.83 10.05 -5.81
C TYR A 83 -21.07 9.53 -6.52
N ALA A 84 -21.11 9.61 -7.85
CA ALA A 84 -22.23 9.11 -8.64
C ALA A 84 -22.44 7.59 -8.45
N ARG A 85 -21.36 6.80 -8.34
CA ARG A 85 -21.43 5.36 -8.13
C ARG A 85 -21.88 4.98 -6.72
N ILE A 86 -21.39 5.68 -5.70
CA ILE A 86 -21.83 5.50 -4.31
C ILE A 86 -23.32 5.90 -4.18
N SER A 87 -23.74 7.00 -4.79
CA SER A 87 -25.12 7.44 -4.80
C SER A 87 -26.05 6.42 -5.45
N ALA A 88 -25.67 5.86 -6.61
CA ALA A 88 -26.42 4.80 -7.27
C ALA A 88 -26.54 3.54 -6.41
N LEU A 89 -25.46 3.13 -5.74
CA LEU A 89 -25.49 1.98 -4.82
C LEU A 89 -26.39 2.25 -3.62
N THR A 90 -26.36 3.47 -3.06
CA THR A 90 -27.23 3.89 -1.95
C THR A 90 -28.69 3.89 -2.36
N ALA A 91 -29.01 4.36 -3.56
CA ALA A 91 -30.36 4.36 -4.10
C ALA A 91 -30.90 2.94 -4.35
N ALA A 92 -30.05 2.00 -4.73
CA ALA A 92 -30.42 0.61 -4.96
C ALA A 92 -30.50 -0.23 -3.65
N TYR A 93 -29.93 0.28 -2.55
CA TYR A 93 -29.86 -0.41 -1.27
C TYR A 93 -31.20 -0.98 -0.77
N PRO A 94 -32.36 -0.24 -0.80
CA PRO A 94 -33.64 -0.80 -0.33
C PRO A 94 -34.07 -2.06 -1.08
N ARG A 95 -33.83 -2.13 -2.39
CA ARG A 95 -34.14 -3.30 -3.23
C ARG A 95 -33.33 -4.53 -2.79
N TYR A 96 -32.03 -4.37 -2.56
CA TYR A 96 -31.17 -5.48 -2.15
C TYR A 96 -31.42 -5.89 -0.69
N HIS A 97 -31.76 -4.94 0.17
CA HIS A 97 -32.14 -5.23 1.56
C HIS A 97 -33.41 -6.09 1.63
N ALA A 98 -34.43 -5.76 0.85
CA ALA A 98 -35.67 -6.55 0.78
C ALA A 98 -35.39 -7.98 0.28
N ARG A 99 -34.61 -8.13 -0.80
CA ARG A 99 -34.22 -9.45 -1.33
C ARG A 99 -33.40 -10.27 -0.32
N MET A 100 -32.48 -9.63 0.38
CA MET A 100 -31.67 -10.28 1.39
C MET A 100 -32.55 -10.81 2.56
N THR A 101 -33.51 -10.03 3.00
CA THR A 101 -34.45 -10.44 4.04
C THR A 101 -35.30 -11.65 3.60
N GLU A 102 -35.77 -11.65 2.36
CA GLU A 102 -36.50 -12.77 1.75
C GLU A 102 -35.62 -14.03 1.66
N LEU A 103 -34.35 -13.88 1.24
CA LEU A 103 -33.37 -14.94 1.20
C LEU A 103 -33.17 -15.59 2.58
N ILE A 104 -32.93 -14.78 3.60
CA ILE A 104 -32.71 -15.24 4.97
C ILE A 104 -33.95 -16.00 5.47
N ALA A 105 -35.13 -15.45 5.26
CA ALA A 105 -36.39 -16.10 5.65
C ALA A 105 -36.57 -17.47 4.95
N THR A 106 -36.28 -17.54 3.65
CA THR A 106 -36.39 -18.78 2.88
C THR A 106 -35.40 -19.84 3.34
N VAL A 107 -34.12 -19.46 3.55
CA VAL A 107 -33.08 -20.37 4.02
C VAL A 107 -33.39 -20.88 5.44
N THR A 108 -33.84 -20.01 6.34
CA THR A 108 -34.21 -20.37 7.71
C THR A 108 -35.37 -21.34 7.74
N SER A 109 -36.38 -21.12 6.88
CA SER A 109 -37.54 -22.04 6.79
C SER A 109 -37.17 -23.38 6.16
N GLN A 110 -36.36 -23.44 5.12
CA GLN A 110 -35.92 -24.67 4.45
C GLN A 110 -35.03 -25.55 5.34
N LEU A 111 -34.13 -24.92 6.13
CA LEU A 111 -33.25 -25.64 7.04
C LEU A 111 -33.90 -26.00 8.38
N ASN A 112 -35.19 -25.65 8.58
CA ASN A 112 -35.94 -25.91 9.81
C ASN A 112 -35.18 -25.46 11.07
N LEU A 113 -34.41 -24.37 10.97
CA LEU A 113 -33.64 -23.79 12.06
C LEU A 113 -34.65 -23.15 13.03
N GLY A 114 -34.80 -23.71 14.22
CA GLY A 114 -35.69 -23.17 15.28
C GLY A 114 -35.21 -21.83 15.85
N PHE A 115 -34.16 -21.24 15.29
CA PHE A 115 -33.63 -19.91 15.61
C PHE A 115 -33.22 -19.20 14.31
N ASP A 116 -33.32 -17.88 14.28
CA ASP A 116 -32.78 -17.07 13.19
C ASP A 116 -31.30 -16.80 13.45
N PRO A 117 -30.37 -17.41 12.67
CA PRO A 117 -28.92 -17.21 12.85
C PRO A 117 -28.49 -15.76 12.63
N PHE A 118 -29.35 -14.96 12.02
CA PHE A 118 -29.07 -13.57 11.61
C PHE A 118 -29.88 -12.53 12.40
N ALA A 119 -30.74 -12.94 13.33
CA ALA A 119 -31.64 -12.07 14.10
C ALA A 119 -30.92 -10.97 14.88
N GLY A 120 -29.64 -11.18 15.24
CA GLY A 120 -28.81 -10.17 15.95
C GLY A 120 -28.03 -9.24 15.03
N ILE A 121 -28.01 -9.50 13.72
CA ILE A 121 -27.19 -8.74 12.77
C ILE A 121 -28.07 -7.73 12.04
N ASN A 122 -27.93 -6.46 12.42
CA ASN A 122 -28.65 -5.36 11.77
C ASN A 122 -27.95 -4.98 10.45
N TRP A 123 -28.05 -5.88 9.44
CA TRP A 123 -27.40 -5.72 8.12
C TRP A 123 -27.70 -4.37 7.50
N GLY A 124 -28.96 -3.90 7.64
CA GLY A 124 -29.40 -2.62 7.16
C GLY A 124 -28.61 -1.45 7.70
N GLN A 125 -28.44 -1.39 9.01
CA GLN A 125 -27.65 -0.34 9.64
C GLN A 125 -26.14 -0.47 9.35
N SER A 126 -25.63 -1.70 9.21
CA SER A 126 -24.22 -1.93 8.97
C SER A 126 -23.80 -1.51 7.57
N VAL A 127 -24.58 -1.89 6.55
CA VAL A 127 -24.36 -1.47 5.16
C VAL A 127 -24.61 0.03 5.00
N GLY A 128 -25.69 0.56 5.58
CA GLY A 128 -25.97 2.00 5.57
C GLY A 128 -24.84 2.83 6.21
N ARG A 129 -24.34 2.42 7.37
CA ARG A 129 -23.18 3.06 8.01
C ARG A 129 -21.92 2.96 7.16
N PHE A 130 -21.66 1.81 6.53
CA PHE A 130 -20.52 1.65 5.63
C PHE A 130 -20.60 2.61 4.43
N LEU A 131 -21.75 2.73 3.77
CA LEU A 131 -21.96 3.65 2.66
C LEU A 131 -21.84 5.12 3.08
N MET A 132 -22.38 5.50 4.24
CA MET A 132 -22.21 6.84 4.81
C MET A 132 -20.75 7.13 5.15
N THR A 133 -20.02 6.17 5.70
CA THR A 133 -18.60 6.30 6.01
C THR A 133 -17.77 6.47 4.72
N LEU A 134 -18.08 5.73 3.67
CA LEU A 134 -17.44 5.91 2.36
C LEU A 134 -17.69 7.31 1.79
N SER A 135 -18.94 7.77 1.82
CA SER A 135 -19.30 9.12 1.34
C SER A 135 -18.59 10.22 2.15
N GLY A 136 -18.54 10.09 3.50
CA GLY A 136 -17.82 11.00 4.38
C GLY A 136 -16.31 11.00 4.13
N SER A 137 -15.73 9.83 3.84
CA SER A 137 -14.31 9.70 3.53
C SER A 137 -13.92 10.40 2.23
N VAL A 138 -14.77 10.35 1.21
CA VAL A 138 -14.56 11.09 -0.06
C VAL A 138 -14.58 12.60 0.18
N PHE A 139 -15.50 13.10 1.00
CA PHE A 139 -15.58 14.52 1.34
C PHE A 139 -14.37 14.97 2.19
N ALA A 140 -13.97 14.19 3.19
CA ALA A 140 -12.79 14.47 4.01
C ALA A 140 -11.50 14.46 3.16
N PHE A 141 -11.40 13.55 2.19
CA PHE A 141 -10.28 13.53 1.24
C PHE A 141 -10.26 14.81 0.39
N ALA A 142 -11.41 15.25 -0.12
CA ALA A 142 -11.51 16.47 -0.92
C ALA A 142 -11.09 17.72 -0.16
N SER A 143 -11.45 17.85 1.13
CA SER A 143 -11.02 18.97 1.96
C SER A 143 -9.52 18.97 2.27
N ASN A 144 -8.89 17.79 2.42
CA ASN A 144 -7.44 17.67 2.59
C ASN A 144 -6.66 17.88 1.28
N LEU A 145 -7.32 17.79 0.12
CA LEU A 145 -6.69 17.94 -1.18
C LEU A 145 -6.02 19.32 -1.38
N VAL A 146 -6.61 20.37 -0.81
CA VAL A 146 -6.03 21.71 -0.87
C VAL A 146 -4.63 21.74 -0.24
N LEU A 147 -4.47 21.14 0.94
CA LEU A 147 -3.15 21.04 1.60
C LEU A 147 -2.17 20.19 0.79
N VAL A 148 -2.63 19.08 0.21
CA VAL A 148 -1.80 18.24 -0.66
C VAL A 148 -1.30 19.05 -1.85
N VAL A 149 -2.17 19.83 -2.51
CA VAL A 149 -1.80 20.64 -3.68
C VAL A 149 -0.82 21.75 -3.30
N VAL A 150 -1.05 22.42 -2.17
CA VAL A 150 -0.13 23.47 -1.66
C VAL A 150 1.25 22.87 -1.35
N PHE A 151 1.32 21.77 -0.61
CA PHE A 151 2.59 21.11 -0.33
C PHE A 151 3.26 20.62 -1.61
N LEU A 152 2.52 20.01 -2.50
CA LEU A 152 3.03 19.49 -3.78
C LEU A 152 3.59 20.62 -4.65
N PHE A 153 2.92 21.77 -4.72
CA PHE A 153 3.41 22.96 -5.40
C PHE A 153 4.79 23.38 -4.88
N PHE A 154 4.94 23.55 -3.56
CA PHE A 154 6.21 23.97 -2.98
C PHE A 154 7.30 22.90 -3.09
N ILE A 155 6.95 21.61 -2.95
CA ILE A 155 7.91 20.51 -3.11
C ILE A 155 8.43 20.46 -4.55
N LEU A 156 7.55 20.54 -5.56
CA LEU A 156 7.96 20.49 -6.97
C LEU A 156 8.79 21.72 -7.37
N LEU A 157 8.44 22.91 -6.88
CA LEU A 157 9.23 24.13 -7.08
C LEU A 157 10.61 24.07 -6.38
N GLY A 158 10.66 23.51 -5.19
CA GLY A 158 11.89 23.40 -4.38
C GLY A 158 12.84 22.31 -4.86
N LYS A 159 12.32 21.28 -5.54
CA LYS A 159 13.08 20.08 -5.93
C LYS A 159 14.36 20.35 -6.74
N PRO A 160 14.38 21.24 -7.76
CA PRO A 160 15.59 21.55 -8.51
C PRO A 160 16.70 22.15 -7.64
N TYR A 161 16.32 22.91 -6.61
CA TYR A 161 17.25 23.62 -5.72
C TYR A 161 17.74 22.77 -4.55
N PHE A 162 17.12 21.62 -4.29
CA PHE A 162 17.44 20.77 -3.14
C PHE A 162 18.86 20.26 -3.17
N LYS A 163 19.34 19.83 -4.35
CA LYS A 163 20.73 19.40 -4.54
C LYS A 163 21.73 20.51 -4.18
N TYR A 164 21.49 21.74 -4.62
CA TYR A 164 22.37 22.87 -4.32
C TYR A 164 22.40 23.22 -2.83
N LYS A 165 21.27 23.08 -2.13
CA LYS A 165 21.21 23.28 -0.68
C LYS A 165 22.05 22.22 0.05
N ILE A 166 21.97 20.95 -0.34
CA ILE A 166 22.79 19.89 0.23
C ILE A 166 24.29 20.19 -0.01
N MET A 167 24.67 20.51 -1.24
CA MET A 167 26.07 20.80 -1.58
C MET A 167 26.64 21.99 -0.82
N LYS A 168 25.83 23.00 -0.49
CA LYS A 168 26.25 24.17 0.29
C LYS A 168 26.31 23.92 1.80
N SER A 169 25.48 23.00 2.31
CA SER A 169 25.32 22.79 3.75
C SER A 169 26.27 21.75 4.34
N PHE A 170 26.82 20.86 3.50
CA PHE A 170 27.64 19.72 3.96
C PHE A 170 28.97 19.68 3.20
N SER A 171 29.97 18.98 3.79
CA SER A 171 31.20 18.65 3.08
C SER A 171 30.91 17.87 1.79
N GLN A 172 31.79 17.96 0.80
CA GLN A 172 31.62 17.33 -0.51
C GLN A 172 31.28 15.83 -0.41
N GLU A 173 31.97 15.13 0.49
CA GLU A 173 31.75 13.70 0.73
C GLU A 173 30.33 13.40 1.24
N LYS A 174 29.90 14.10 2.32
CA LYS A 174 28.54 13.97 2.88
C LYS A 174 27.46 14.44 1.90
N ALA A 175 27.74 15.49 1.12
CA ALA A 175 26.80 15.97 0.10
C ALA A 175 26.58 14.95 -1.01
N ASN A 176 27.63 14.27 -1.45
CA ASN A 176 27.54 13.18 -2.44
C ASN A 176 26.73 12.01 -1.87
N GLN A 177 27.04 11.55 -0.65
CA GLN A 177 26.31 10.49 0.02
C GLN A 177 24.80 10.80 0.16
N LEU A 178 24.44 11.99 0.66
CA LEU A 178 23.04 12.42 0.78
C LEU A 178 22.34 12.53 -0.58
N SER A 179 23.09 12.95 -1.64
CA SER A 179 22.55 13.01 -3.00
C SER A 179 22.25 11.62 -3.54
N GLU A 180 23.13 10.63 -3.31
CA GLU A 180 22.93 9.23 -3.70
C GLU A 180 21.74 8.61 -2.97
N ILE A 181 21.64 8.82 -1.66
CA ILE A 181 20.48 8.36 -0.84
C ILE A 181 19.18 8.93 -1.43
N THR A 182 19.12 10.23 -1.65
CA THR A 182 17.95 10.91 -2.18
C THR A 182 17.58 10.39 -3.58
N PHE A 183 18.58 10.15 -4.43
CA PHE A 183 18.38 9.59 -5.76
C PHE A 183 17.83 8.15 -5.68
N SER A 184 18.42 7.31 -4.84
CA SER A 184 18.00 5.92 -4.63
C SER A 184 16.55 5.84 -4.12
N ILE A 185 16.21 6.65 -3.10
CA ILE A 185 14.84 6.75 -2.60
C ILE A 185 13.88 7.15 -3.73
N THR A 186 14.22 8.20 -4.46
CA THR A 186 13.40 8.72 -5.55
C THR A 186 13.16 7.68 -6.63
N ALA A 187 14.22 6.98 -7.07
CA ALA A 187 14.15 6.00 -8.14
C ALA A 187 13.31 4.78 -7.74
N GLN A 188 13.56 4.23 -6.55
CA GLN A 188 12.88 3.03 -6.08
C GLN A 188 11.39 3.30 -5.78
N ILE A 189 11.07 4.39 -5.08
CA ILE A 189 9.66 4.74 -4.77
C ILE A 189 8.89 5.04 -6.06
N ARG A 190 9.48 5.83 -6.98
CA ARG A 190 8.84 6.12 -8.27
C ARG A 190 8.53 4.86 -9.04
N HIS A 191 9.50 3.96 -9.15
CA HIS A 191 9.34 2.70 -9.87
C HIS A 191 8.25 1.84 -9.24
N TYR A 192 8.29 1.67 -7.92
CA TYR A 192 7.26 0.95 -7.16
C TYR A 192 5.86 1.55 -7.39
N LEU A 193 5.70 2.87 -7.20
CA LEU A 193 4.40 3.54 -7.36
C LEU A 193 3.86 3.40 -8.78
N SER A 194 4.73 3.53 -9.80
CA SER A 194 4.33 3.38 -11.21
C SER A 194 3.87 1.95 -11.52
N LEU A 195 4.60 0.94 -11.04
CA LEU A 195 4.23 -0.45 -11.23
C LEU A 195 2.97 -0.82 -10.44
N GLN A 196 2.86 -0.35 -9.20
CA GLN A 196 1.67 -0.58 -8.39
C GLN A 196 0.42 0.05 -9.01
N PHE A 197 0.54 1.26 -9.56
CA PHE A 197 -0.53 1.90 -10.31
C PHE A 197 -0.93 1.07 -11.54
N LEU A 198 0.03 0.58 -12.30
CA LEU A 198 -0.22 -0.27 -13.48
C LEU A 198 -0.93 -1.57 -13.09
N ILE A 199 -0.41 -2.29 -12.08
CA ILE A 199 -0.99 -3.55 -11.59
C ILE A 199 -2.42 -3.29 -11.09
N SER A 200 -2.64 -2.23 -10.32
CA SER A 200 -3.95 -1.87 -9.81
C SER A 200 -4.92 -1.51 -10.94
N SER A 201 -4.47 -0.80 -11.98
CA SER A 201 -5.27 -0.49 -13.16
C SER A 201 -5.70 -1.75 -13.91
N VAL A 202 -4.76 -2.67 -14.13
CA VAL A 202 -5.06 -3.97 -14.76
C VAL A 202 -6.05 -4.77 -13.92
N THR A 203 -5.84 -4.83 -12.60
CA THR A 203 -6.75 -5.52 -11.67
C THR A 203 -8.16 -4.93 -11.72
N GLY A 204 -8.27 -3.62 -11.63
CA GLY A 204 -9.57 -2.92 -11.66
C GLY A 204 -10.33 -3.14 -12.97
N VAL A 205 -9.64 -3.07 -14.11
CA VAL A 205 -10.22 -3.31 -15.44
C VAL A 205 -10.66 -4.76 -15.59
N LEU A 206 -9.84 -5.73 -15.16
CA LEU A 206 -10.19 -7.15 -15.23
C LEU A 206 -11.40 -7.49 -14.35
N VAL A 207 -11.45 -6.95 -13.12
CA VAL A 207 -12.59 -7.11 -12.22
C VAL A 207 -13.85 -6.49 -12.83
N TRP A 208 -13.77 -5.25 -13.31
CA TRP A 208 -14.90 -4.62 -13.97
C TRP A 208 -15.42 -5.47 -15.14
N PHE A 209 -14.54 -5.83 -16.07
CA PHE A 209 -14.91 -6.57 -17.28
C PHE A 209 -15.51 -7.95 -16.93
N ALA A 210 -14.91 -8.66 -15.98
CA ALA A 210 -15.40 -9.97 -15.56
C ALA A 210 -16.81 -9.88 -14.91
N LEU A 211 -17.04 -8.90 -14.05
CA LEU A 211 -18.34 -8.69 -13.41
C LEU A 211 -19.42 -8.21 -14.39
N GLU A 212 -19.04 -7.39 -15.37
CA GLU A 212 -19.93 -6.98 -16.46
C GLU A 212 -20.38 -8.17 -17.30
N MET A 213 -19.46 -9.08 -17.63
CA MET A 213 -19.77 -10.30 -18.39
C MET A 213 -20.69 -11.28 -17.63
N ILE A 214 -20.56 -11.34 -16.31
CA ILE A 214 -21.47 -12.15 -15.46
C ILE A 214 -22.84 -11.45 -15.31
N GLY A 215 -22.89 -10.14 -15.53
CA GLY A 215 -24.10 -9.32 -15.33
C GLY A 215 -24.31 -8.89 -13.88
N VAL A 216 -23.23 -8.78 -13.07
CA VAL A 216 -23.31 -8.29 -11.71
C VAL A 216 -23.51 -6.77 -11.71
N ASP A 217 -24.54 -6.31 -11.00
CA ASP A 217 -24.83 -4.87 -10.90
C ASP A 217 -23.64 -4.09 -10.32
N PHE A 218 -23.49 -2.86 -10.77
CA PHE A 218 -22.39 -1.97 -10.35
C PHE A 218 -20.98 -2.47 -10.68
N ALA A 219 -20.78 -3.27 -11.74
CA ALA A 219 -19.50 -3.87 -12.12
C ALA A 219 -18.34 -2.86 -12.14
N ILE A 220 -18.56 -1.66 -12.74
CA ILE A 220 -17.55 -0.60 -12.79
C ILE A 220 -17.20 -0.04 -11.40
N THR A 221 -18.14 -0.02 -10.46
CA THR A 221 -17.91 0.41 -9.06
C THR A 221 -17.00 -0.58 -8.35
N TRP A 222 -17.23 -1.87 -8.54
CA TRP A 222 -16.39 -2.93 -7.95
C TRP A 222 -15.01 -2.98 -8.59
N GLY A 223 -14.91 -2.73 -9.90
CA GLY A 223 -13.62 -2.56 -10.58
C GLY A 223 -12.82 -1.37 -10.03
N ALA A 224 -13.48 -0.22 -9.81
CA ALA A 224 -12.84 0.94 -9.20
C ALA A 224 -12.43 0.66 -7.75
N LEU A 225 -13.28 -0.01 -6.96
CA LEU A 225 -12.94 -0.42 -5.61
C LEU A 225 -11.73 -1.37 -5.59
N ALA A 226 -11.70 -2.33 -6.50
CA ALA A 226 -10.57 -3.24 -6.66
C ALA A 226 -9.28 -2.49 -7.02
N PHE A 227 -9.33 -1.50 -7.90
CA PHE A 227 -8.21 -0.63 -8.22
C PHE A 227 -7.64 0.06 -6.98
N PHE A 228 -8.48 0.73 -6.18
CA PHE A 228 -8.02 1.47 -5.00
C PHE A 228 -7.53 0.52 -3.90
N LEU A 229 -8.28 -0.53 -3.59
CA LEU A 229 -7.92 -1.44 -2.52
C LEU A 229 -6.70 -2.30 -2.86
N ASN A 230 -6.38 -2.52 -4.14
CA ASN A 230 -5.19 -3.26 -4.56
C ASN A 230 -3.86 -2.59 -4.14
N PHE A 231 -3.87 -1.32 -3.74
CA PHE A 231 -2.71 -0.67 -3.12
C PHE A 231 -2.42 -1.21 -1.71
N ILE A 232 -3.39 -1.83 -1.05
CA ILE A 232 -3.21 -2.46 0.27
C ILE A 232 -2.87 -3.94 0.05
N PRO A 233 -1.64 -4.38 0.34
CA PRO A 233 -1.23 -5.77 0.07
C PRO A 233 -2.11 -6.78 0.78
N THR A 234 -2.52 -7.83 0.07
CA THR A 234 -3.35 -8.96 0.51
C THR A 234 -4.72 -8.60 1.06
N VAL A 235 -4.81 -7.72 2.06
CA VAL A 235 -6.07 -7.31 2.71
C VAL A 235 -6.99 -6.59 1.72
N GLY A 236 -6.42 -5.74 0.86
CA GLY A 236 -7.17 -4.97 -0.11
C GLY A 236 -7.88 -5.84 -1.14
N SER A 237 -7.18 -6.84 -1.66
CA SER A 237 -7.73 -7.79 -2.63
C SER A 237 -8.91 -8.59 -2.06
N ILE A 238 -8.80 -9.06 -0.81
CA ILE A 238 -9.87 -9.77 -0.11
C ILE A 238 -11.06 -8.83 0.11
N ALA A 239 -10.81 -7.65 0.67
CA ALA A 239 -11.85 -6.68 0.96
C ALA A 239 -12.59 -6.21 -0.30
N ALA A 240 -11.90 -6.10 -1.45
CA ALA A 240 -12.50 -5.72 -2.73
C ALA A 240 -13.39 -6.82 -3.32
N SER A 241 -13.11 -8.09 -3.02
CA SER A 241 -13.83 -9.23 -3.60
C SER A 241 -15.12 -9.58 -2.85
N ILE A 242 -15.19 -9.35 -1.55
CA ILE A 242 -16.34 -9.74 -0.71
C ILE A 242 -17.65 -9.06 -1.17
N PRO A 243 -17.75 -7.74 -1.35
CA PRO A 243 -19.01 -7.09 -1.67
C PRO A 243 -19.62 -7.54 -3.01
N PRO A 244 -18.89 -7.65 -4.14
CA PRO A 244 -19.49 -8.10 -5.40
C PRO A 244 -19.93 -9.58 -5.35
N ILE A 245 -19.24 -10.45 -4.60
CA ILE A 245 -19.65 -11.84 -4.42
C ILE A 245 -20.99 -11.91 -3.67
N LEU A 246 -21.11 -11.17 -2.56
CA LEU A 246 -22.35 -11.11 -1.79
C LEU A 246 -23.50 -10.51 -2.62
N LEU A 247 -23.20 -9.45 -3.37
CA LEU A 247 -24.20 -8.85 -4.26
C LEU A 247 -24.68 -9.82 -5.32
N ALA A 248 -23.78 -10.57 -5.96
CA ALA A 248 -24.15 -11.57 -6.97
C ALA A 248 -25.05 -12.66 -6.41
N LEU A 249 -24.78 -13.15 -5.19
CA LEU A 249 -25.64 -14.13 -4.51
C LEU A 249 -27.05 -13.60 -4.27
N ILE A 250 -27.19 -12.31 -3.88
CA ILE A 250 -28.47 -11.67 -3.63
C ILE A 250 -29.19 -11.34 -4.93
N GLN A 251 -28.46 -10.83 -5.92
CA GLN A 251 -29.03 -10.37 -7.20
C GLN A 251 -29.66 -11.50 -8.00
N PHE A 252 -29.00 -12.64 -8.08
CA PHE A 252 -29.39 -13.76 -8.93
C PHE A 252 -30.21 -14.84 -8.24
N TYR A 253 -30.53 -14.67 -6.94
CA TYR A 253 -31.37 -15.64 -6.24
C TYR A 253 -32.67 -15.93 -7.03
N PRO A 254 -33.15 -17.22 -7.12
CA PRO A 254 -32.67 -18.41 -6.42
C PRO A 254 -31.47 -19.13 -7.07
N SER A 255 -30.93 -18.66 -8.19
CA SER A 255 -29.77 -19.27 -8.80
C SER A 255 -28.49 -18.85 -8.06
N ILE A 256 -27.76 -19.82 -7.50
CA ILE A 256 -26.48 -19.60 -6.82
C ILE A 256 -25.29 -19.55 -7.77
N TRP A 257 -25.46 -20.06 -9.01
CA TRP A 257 -24.37 -20.22 -9.96
C TRP A 257 -23.65 -18.93 -10.35
N PRO A 258 -24.34 -17.79 -10.62
CA PRO A 258 -23.64 -16.54 -10.90
C PRO A 258 -22.78 -16.06 -9.72
N GLY A 259 -23.23 -16.28 -8.48
CA GLY A 259 -22.42 -15.99 -7.28
C GLY A 259 -21.16 -16.87 -7.20
N VAL A 260 -21.28 -18.17 -7.50
CA VAL A 260 -20.15 -19.10 -7.56
C VAL A 260 -19.19 -18.72 -8.67
N PHE A 261 -19.68 -18.37 -9.87
CA PHE A 261 -18.84 -17.88 -10.96
C PHE A 261 -18.13 -16.59 -10.59
N THR A 262 -18.81 -15.65 -9.93
CA THR A 262 -18.20 -14.42 -9.42
C THR A 262 -17.05 -14.73 -8.45
N LEU A 263 -17.28 -15.61 -7.48
CA LEU A 263 -16.25 -16.04 -6.53
C LEU A 263 -15.03 -16.63 -7.25
N ILE A 264 -15.23 -17.63 -8.11
CA ILE A 264 -14.15 -18.32 -8.84
C ILE A 264 -13.38 -17.33 -9.70
N THR A 265 -14.07 -16.46 -10.43
CA THR A 265 -13.46 -15.49 -11.33
C THR A 265 -12.62 -14.46 -10.56
N LEU A 266 -13.17 -13.89 -9.48
CA LEU A 266 -12.43 -12.92 -8.67
C LEU A 266 -11.23 -13.57 -7.96
N LEU A 267 -11.37 -14.79 -7.43
CA LEU A 267 -10.24 -15.54 -6.86
C LEU A 267 -9.17 -15.80 -7.91
N THR A 268 -9.55 -16.19 -9.12
CA THR A 268 -8.61 -16.44 -10.22
C THR A 268 -7.85 -15.17 -10.59
N ILE A 269 -8.52 -14.04 -10.73
CA ILE A 269 -7.90 -12.74 -11.01
C ILE A 269 -6.92 -12.39 -9.88
N GLN A 270 -7.36 -12.47 -8.60
CA GLN A 270 -6.54 -12.07 -7.45
C GLN A 270 -5.32 -12.98 -7.27
N LEU A 271 -5.48 -14.30 -7.42
CA LEU A 271 -4.37 -15.25 -7.30
C LEU A 271 -3.39 -15.09 -8.48
N SER A 272 -3.87 -14.91 -9.71
CA SER A 272 -3.03 -14.72 -10.89
C SER A 272 -2.22 -13.44 -10.82
N ILE A 273 -2.86 -12.34 -10.39
CA ILE A 273 -2.17 -11.05 -10.25
C ILE A 273 -1.29 -11.06 -9.00
N GLY A 274 -1.84 -11.39 -7.83
CA GLY A 274 -1.13 -11.29 -6.55
C GLY A 274 0.04 -12.26 -6.40
N ASN A 275 -0.11 -13.50 -6.86
CA ASN A 275 0.93 -14.53 -6.72
C ASN A 275 1.74 -14.78 -8.01
N GLY A 276 1.21 -14.39 -9.17
CA GLY A 276 1.85 -14.61 -10.46
C GLY A 276 2.51 -13.35 -11.04
N ILE A 277 1.71 -12.34 -11.36
CA ILE A 277 2.15 -11.16 -12.11
C ILE A 277 2.86 -10.16 -11.19
N ALA A 278 2.26 -9.81 -10.05
CA ALA A 278 2.81 -8.80 -9.17
C ALA A 278 4.24 -9.12 -8.68
N PRO A 279 4.56 -10.34 -8.21
CA PRO A 279 5.93 -10.69 -7.83
C PRO A 279 6.92 -10.65 -8.99
N LYS A 280 6.48 -11.00 -10.20
CA LYS A 280 7.35 -10.96 -11.40
C LYS A 280 7.63 -9.53 -11.86
N VAL A 281 6.63 -8.65 -11.79
CA VAL A 281 6.71 -7.27 -12.26
C VAL A 281 7.37 -6.37 -11.21
N LEU A 282 6.97 -6.49 -9.94
CA LEU A 282 7.57 -5.73 -8.84
C LEU A 282 8.98 -6.26 -8.49
N GLY A 283 9.23 -7.57 -8.67
CA GLY A 283 10.50 -8.20 -8.30
C GLY A 283 10.86 -8.01 -6.84
N ASP A 284 12.17 -8.09 -6.54
CA ASP A 284 12.71 -7.85 -5.19
C ASP A 284 13.02 -6.33 -4.96
N GLN A 285 12.31 -5.43 -5.64
CA GLN A 285 12.65 -4.00 -5.74
C GLN A 285 12.74 -3.28 -4.41
N LEU A 286 11.82 -3.55 -3.50
CA LEU A 286 11.84 -2.94 -2.17
C LEU A 286 12.54 -3.82 -1.14
N ASN A 287 12.81 -5.09 -1.48
CA ASN A 287 13.44 -6.07 -0.59
C ASN A 287 12.89 -6.04 0.85
N LEU A 288 11.56 -5.91 0.99
CA LEU A 288 10.88 -5.93 2.28
C LEU A 288 10.40 -7.34 2.61
N SER A 289 10.57 -7.73 3.87
CA SER A 289 10.01 -8.97 4.40
C SER A 289 8.48 -8.91 4.42
N PRO A 290 7.75 -10.01 4.08
CA PRO A 290 6.30 -10.06 4.20
C PRO A 290 5.79 -9.71 5.60
N VAL A 291 6.52 -10.11 6.64
CA VAL A 291 6.18 -9.75 8.03
C VAL A 291 6.27 -8.24 8.25
N VAL A 292 7.31 -7.60 7.73
CA VAL A 292 7.49 -6.14 7.84
C VAL A 292 6.36 -5.43 7.07
N ILE A 293 5.95 -5.92 5.91
CA ILE A 293 4.82 -5.36 5.16
C ILE A 293 3.53 -5.44 5.98
N LEU A 294 3.24 -6.59 6.63
CA LEU A 294 2.05 -6.75 7.47
C LEU A 294 2.10 -5.86 8.72
N LEU A 295 3.24 -5.81 9.41
CA LEU A 295 3.43 -4.92 10.58
C LEU A 295 3.28 -3.45 10.19
N SER A 296 3.85 -3.06 9.06
CA SER A 296 3.73 -1.73 8.48
C SER A 296 2.26 -1.38 8.17
N LEU A 297 1.53 -2.32 7.57
CA LEU A 297 0.10 -2.16 7.28
C LEU A 297 -0.70 -1.93 8.55
N LEU A 298 -0.46 -2.73 9.59
CA LEU A 298 -1.13 -2.59 10.89
C LEU A 298 -0.78 -1.26 11.56
N PHE A 299 0.50 -0.89 11.58
CA PHE A 299 0.98 0.33 12.22
C PHE A 299 0.43 1.58 11.52
N TRP A 300 0.65 1.73 10.21
CA TRP A 300 0.20 2.90 9.47
C TRP A 300 -1.32 2.95 9.32
N GLY A 301 -1.96 1.76 9.22
CA GLY A 301 -3.41 1.64 9.23
C GLY A 301 -4.04 2.08 10.55
N TRP A 302 -3.44 1.72 11.69
CA TRP A 302 -3.85 2.18 13.00
C TRP A 302 -3.61 3.69 13.19
N LEU A 303 -2.51 4.20 12.65
CA LEU A 303 -2.11 5.60 12.80
C LEU A 303 -2.98 6.55 11.97
N TRP A 304 -3.20 6.24 10.70
CA TRP A 304 -3.84 7.12 9.70
C TRP A 304 -5.00 6.46 8.94
N GLY A 305 -5.53 5.35 9.45
CA GLY A 305 -6.67 4.64 8.83
C GLY A 305 -6.34 4.06 7.45
N ILE A 306 -7.34 4.05 6.57
CA ILE A 306 -7.24 3.47 5.22
C ILE A 306 -6.11 4.14 4.41
N VAL A 307 -5.93 5.45 4.52
CA VAL A 307 -4.88 6.17 3.79
C VAL A 307 -3.49 5.76 4.28
N GLY A 308 -3.33 5.56 5.60
CA GLY A 308 -2.09 5.02 6.17
C GLY A 308 -1.79 3.61 5.66
N ALA A 309 -2.82 2.76 5.58
CA ALA A 309 -2.69 1.41 5.03
C ALA A 309 -2.25 1.43 3.55
N LEU A 310 -2.81 2.32 2.72
CA LEU A 310 -2.42 2.51 1.32
C LEU A 310 -0.97 2.96 1.17
N LEU A 311 -0.50 3.83 2.08
CA LEU A 311 0.85 4.41 2.06
C LEU A 311 1.89 3.57 2.83
N SER A 312 1.48 2.50 3.49
CA SER A 312 2.32 1.71 4.39
C SER A 312 3.59 1.19 3.70
N VAL A 313 3.46 0.61 2.52
CA VAL A 313 4.60 0.03 1.78
C VAL A 313 5.58 1.12 1.31
N PRO A 314 5.15 2.19 0.62
CA PRO A 314 6.09 3.23 0.17
C PRO A 314 6.79 3.96 1.33
N ILE A 315 6.10 4.20 2.44
CA ILE A 315 6.71 4.84 3.62
C ILE A 315 7.76 3.91 4.24
N THR A 316 7.42 2.64 4.44
CA THR A 316 8.33 1.66 5.04
C THR A 316 9.53 1.38 4.15
N ALA A 317 9.34 1.37 2.83
CA ALA A 317 10.42 1.27 1.87
C ALA A 317 11.38 2.48 1.96
N ALA A 318 10.83 3.69 2.06
CA ALA A 318 11.65 4.90 2.26
C ALA A 318 12.46 4.82 3.56
N ILE A 319 11.84 4.41 4.67
CA ILE A 319 12.53 4.22 5.96
C ILE A 319 13.65 3.19 5.82
N LYS A 320 13.38 2.05 5.17
CA LYS A 320 14.39 1.02 4.95
C LYS A 320 15.58 1.54 4.16
N ILE A 321 15.36 2.27 3.05
CA ILE A 321 16.43 2.84 2.22
C ILE A 321 17.27 3.82 3.04
N VAL A 322 16.65 4.65 3.89
CA VAL A 322 17.39 5.53 4.81
C VAL A 322 18.25 4.71 5.75
N CYS A 323 17.70 3.66 6.37
CA CYS A 323 18.43 2.78 7.28
C CYS A 323 19.59 2.04 6.59
N GLU A 324 19.44 1.67 5.31
CA GLU A 324 20.52 1.03 4.52
C GLU A 324 21.75 1.93 4.35
N ASN A 325 21.53 3.24 4.29
CA ASN A 325 22.58 4.21 3.98
C ASN A 325 23.19 4.88 5.24
N ILE A 326 22.74 4.48 6.43
CA ILE A 326 23.27 4.96 7.71
C ILE A 326 23.89 3.77 8.43
N GLU A 327 25.21 3.75 8.60
CA GLU A 327 25.97 2.62 9.17
C GLU A 327 25.38 2.10 10.48
N THR A 328 25.00 3.00 11.39
CA THR A 328 24.41 2.65 12.69
C THR A 328 23.03 1.97 12.56
N LEU A 329 22.29 2.22 11.48
CA LEU A 329 20.95 1.72 11.23
C LEU A 329 20.91 0.53 10.25
N GLN A 330 22.04 0.17 9.64
CA GLN A 330 22.13 -0.97 8.70
C GLN A 330 21.57 -2.28 9.27
N PRO A 331 21.81 -2.67 10.56
CA PRO A 331 21.21 -3.88 11.11
C PRO A 331 19.68 -3.88 11.05
N ILE A 332 19.05 -2.72 11.26
CA ILE A 332 17.59 -2.56 11.17
C ILE A 332 17.12 -2.79 9.73
N SER A 333 17.81 -2.21 8.76
CA SER A 333 17.51 -2.41 7.33
C SER A 333 17.62 -3.87 6.92
N VAL A 334 18.65 -4.59 7.39
CA VAL A 334 18.81 -6.03 7.13
C VAL A 334 17.65 -6.83 7.72
N MET A 335 17.22 -6.53 8.94
CA MET A 335 16.06 -7.17 9.57
C MET A 335 14.74 -6.86 8.86
N MET A 336 14.60 -5.69 8.25
CA MET A 336 13.45 -5.33 7.41
C MET A 336 13.46 -6.06 6.07
N GLY A 337 14.60 -6.54 5.63
CA GLY A 337 14.81 -7.17 4.33
C GLY A 337 14.21 -8.57 4.21
N SER A 338 14.04 -9.00 2.96
CA SER A 338 13.64 -10.38 2.65
C SER A 338 14.84 -11.32 2.78
N GLY A 339 14.75 -12.32 3.65
CA GLY A 339 15.81 -13.32 3.83
C GLY A 339 16.20 -14.08 2.56
N LYS A 340 15.35 -14.04 1.52
CA LYS A 340 15.64 -14.69 0.22
C LYS A 340 16.81 -14.03 -0.53
N SER A 341 16.95 -12.71 -0.46
CA SER A 341 18.07 -11.99 -1.08
C SER A 341 19.39 -12.33 -0.42
N TYR A 342 19.42 -12.32 0.90
CA TYR A 342 20.61 -12.67 1.69
C TYR A 342 21.03 -14.14 1.52
N ARG A 343 20.06 -15.06 1.47
CA ARG A 343 20.35 -16.48 1.19
C ARG A 343 21.05 -16.65 -0.17
N ARG A 344 20.62 -15.93 -1.21
CA ARG A 344 21.27 -15.97 -2.53
C ARG A 344 22.70 -15.44 -2.49
N GLU A 345 22.93 -14.39 -1.71
CA GLU A 345 24.25 -13.77 -1.52
C GLU A 345 25.19 -14.73 -0.79
N PHE A 346 24.77 -15.32 0.33
CA PHE A 346 25.54 -16.34 1.07
C PHE A 346 25.82 -17.58 0.21
N GLN A 347 24.88 -18.03 -0.62
CA GLN A 347 25.12 -19.14 -1.53
C GLN A 347 26.11 -18.81 -2.64
N LYS A 348 26.17 -17.57 -3.13
CA LYS A 348 27.20 -17.12 -4.08
C LYS A 348 28.56 -17.03 -3.41
N LEU A 349 28.65 -16.48 -2.20
CA LEU A 349 29.86 -16.42 -1.41
C LEU A 349 30.39 -17.81 -1.05
N GLY A 350 29.53 -18.73 -0.60
CA GLY A 350 29.88 -20.11 -0.33
C GLY A 350 30.36 -20.92 -1.54
N LYS A 351 29.94 -20.52 -2.77
CA LYS A 351 30.47 -21.11 -4.00
C LYS A 351 31.80 -20.45 -4.45
N ALA A 352 32.03 -19.21 -4.03
CA ALA A 352 33.26 -18.47 -4.34
C ALA A 352 34.40 -18.72 -3.35
N LEU A 353 34.07 -19.16 -2.11
CA LEU A 353 35.06 -19.62 -1.15
C LEU A 353 35.37 -21.08 -1.47
N PRO A 354 36.65 -21.45 -1.73
CA PRO A 354 37.03 -22.85 -1.85
C PRO A 354 36.62 -23.52 -0.53
N ALA A 355 36.04 -24.73 -0.64
CA ALA A 355 35.66 -25.51 0.50
C ALA A 355 36.83 -25.55 1.49
N THR A 356 36.73 -24.79 2.58
CA THR A 356 37.65 -24.88 3.72
C THR A 356 37.36 -26.17 4.46
N GLY A 357 37.48 -27.28 3.76
CA GLY A 357 37.33 -28.64 4.21
C GLY A 357 38.66 -29.33 4.28
N ASP A 358 39.68 -28.67 4.85
CA ASP A 358 40.86 -29.40 5.34
C ASP A 358 41.55 -28.63 6.49
N LEU A 359 40.75 -28.28 7.49
CA LEU A 359 41.34 -28.04 8.81
C LEU A 359 41.56 -29.40 9.42
N GLY A 360 42.77 -29.92 9.20
CA GLY A 360 43.33 -31.20 9.56
C GLY A 360 42.73 -31.83 10.81
N ASN A 361 42.25 -33.03 10.61
CA ASN A 361 42.01 -33.99 11.67
C ASN A 361 43.39 -34.35 12.29
N PRO A 362 43.73 -33.92 13.53
CA PRO A 362 45.04 -34.17 14.13
C PRO A 362 45.25 -35.62 14.56
N SER A 363 44.38 -36.57 14.19
CA SER A 363 44.41 -37.96 14.62
C SER A 363 45.06 -38.97 13.66
N LYS A 364 45.67 -38.54 12.52
CA LYS A 364 46.39 -39.44 11.61
C LYS A 364 47.89 -39.16 11.52
N LYS A 365 48.57 -38.98 12.64
CA LYS A 365 50.01 -39.14 12.74
C LYS A 365 50.34 -40.01 13.96
N LYS A 366 50.08 -41.32 13.83
CA LYS A 366 50.82 -42.36 14.56
C LYS A 366 50.52 -43.69 13.89
N HIS A 367 51.55 -44.25 13.30
CA HIS A 367 51.96 -45.60 13.05
C HIS A 367 52.41 -45.82 11.59
N GLY A 368 53.72 -45.99 11.49
CA GLY A 368 54.41 -46.40 10.27
C GLY A 368 55.89 -46.25 10.45
N SER A 369 56.45 -47.12 11.32
CA SER A 369 57.85 -47.61 11.42
C SER A 369 58.90 -46.95 10.54
#